data_2d7eb158dc14b182256018fa7851d0b7
#
_entry.id   2d7eb158dc14b182256018fa7851d0b7
#
_cell.length_a   1.000
_cell.length_b   1.000
_cell.length_c   1.000
_cell.angle_alpha   90.00
_cell.angle_beta   90.00
_cell.angle_gamma   90.00
#
_symmetry.space_group_name_H-M   'P 1'
#
loop_
_entity.id
_entity.type
_entity.pdbx_description
1 polymer ?
#
loop_
_entity_poly.entity_id
_entity_poly.type
_entity_poly.pdbx_seq_one_letter_code
_entity_poly.pdbx_strand_id
1 'polypeptide(L)'
;YENQNIGDKIVKKIAEVQNRKSILVAVPTIEQATNLAKRIPQAAVVHGGTQKQERKRIIEEFRNQQIRVIVQVNVLTVGFDYPELDCLITGRPTASISWWYQFVGRGTRIHDDKKNCLVVDFVGSKERFGKVEELYYKQDGSENWELYGEDTKQLTGIPMHEIGIHLEGGINLSEKKNADGDIEKVYMTFGKYSGKPVASVPPYYRKWLIDNITWGPWNIKIKNEIERLAGF
;
A
#
# COMPACT_ATOMS: atom_id res chain seq x y z
N TYR A 1 13.26 5.97 9.68
CA TYR A 1 14.53 5.41 9.14
C TYR A 1 14.27 4.46 7.96
N GLU A 2 13.30 3.56 8.01
CA GLU A 2 13.02 2.59 6.93
C GLU A 2 12.41 3.24 5.68
N ASN A 3 11.59 4.27 5.83
CA ASN A 3 10.99 4.97 4.68
C ASN A 3 12.04 5.70 3.82
N GLN A 4 13.12 6.20 4.40
CA GLN A 4 14.25 6.78 3.66
C GLN A 4 14.97 5.71 2.85
N ASN A 5 15.16 4.53 3.43
CA ASN A 5 15.79 3.40 2.75
C ASN A 5 14.98 2.90 1.53
N ILE A 6 13.64 2.83 1.61
CA ILE A 6 12.78 2.42 0.48
C ILE A 6 12.87 3.44 -0.66
N GLY A 7 12.84 4.73 -0.36
CA GLY A 7 12.99 5.79 -1.37
C GLY A 7 14.31 5.69 -2.13
N ASP A 8 15.41 5.44 -1.43
CA ASP A 8 16.73 5.25 -2.04
C ASP A 8 16.79 4.00 -2.93
N LYS A 9 16.19 2.91 -2.47
CA LYS A 9 16.06 1.68 -3.26
C LYS A 9 15.25 1.90 -4.53
N ILE A 10 14.16 2.66 -4.48
CA ILE A 10 13.34 3.00 -5.64
C ILE A 10 14.15 3.82 -6.65
N VAL A 11 14.82 4.89 -6.19
CA VAL A 11 15.66 5.73 -7.08
C VAL A 11 16.75 4.90 -7.75
N LYS A 12 17.47 4.08 -6.99
CA LYS A 12 18.50 3.17 -7.51
C LYS A 12 17.91 2.21 -8.54
N LYS A 13 16.77 1.58 -8.24
CA LYS A 13 16.12 0.64 -9.17
C LYS A 13 15.71 1.31 -10.49
N ILE A 14 15.16 2.53 -10.44
CA ILE A 14 14.80 3.28 -11.66
C ILE A 14 16.02 3.62 -12.50
N ALA A 15 17.16 3.92 -11.86
CA ALA A 15 18.43 4.12 -12.57
C ALA A 15 19.00 2.83 -13.21
N GLU A 16 18.75 1.67 -12.60
CA GLU A 16 19.16 0.36 -13.13
C GLU A 16 18.31 -0.08 -14.34
N VAL A 17 17.00 0.22 -14.33
CA VAL A 17 16.05 -0.25 -15.36
C VAL A 17 15.88 0.75 -16.50
N GLN A 18 16.97 1.22 -17.08
CA GLN A 18 16.96 2.24 -18.14
C GLN A 18 16.27 1.80 -19.44
N ASN A 19 16.17 0.51 -19.66
CA ASN A 19 15.45 -0.09 -20.78
C ASN A 19 13.92 -0.06 -20.64
N ARG A 20 13.39 0.33 -19.47
CA ARG A 20 11.95 0.50 -19.25
C ARG A 20 11.52 1.91 -19.62
N LYS A 21 10.49 2.00 -20.46
CA LYS A 21 10.03 3.26 -21.05
C LYS A 21 8.95 3.95 -20.20
N SER A 22 8.14 3.16 -19.51
CA SER A 22 6.94 3.63 -18.81
C SER A 22 6.84 3.00 -17.43
N ILE A 23 7.19 3.78 -16.41
CA ILE A 23 7.29 3.29 -15.02
C ILE A 23 6.20 3.92 -14.15
N LEU A 24 5.42 3.09 -13.46
CA LEU A 24 4.46 3.53 -12.45
C LEU A 24 4.96 3.14 -11.06
N VAL A 25 5.16 4.14 -10.21
CA VAL A 25 5.62 3.96 -8.82
C VAL A 25 4.47 4.25 -7.87
N ALA A 26 4.18 3.34 -6.95
CA ALA A 26 3.20 3.55 -5.88
C ALA A 26 3.89 3.78 -4.54
N VAL A 27 3.55 4.86 -3.87
CA VAL A 27 4.03 5.20 -2.52
C VAL A 27 2.87 5.63 -1.61
N PRO A 28 3.04 5.54 -0.26
CA PRO A 28 1.95 5.80 0.68
C PRO A 28 1.59 7.28 0.84
N THR A 29 2.55 8.22 0.69
CA THR A 29 2.32 9.63 1.00
C THR A 29 2.71 10.57 -0.14
N ILE A 30 2.05 11.75 -0.19
CA ILE A 30 2.34 12.80 -1.16
C ILE A 30 3.76 13.36 -0.95
N GLU A 31 4.20 13.46 0.29
CA GLU A 31 5.54 13.91 0.63
C GLU A 31 6.61 12.97 0.01
N GLN A 32 6.45 11.67 0.20
CA GLN A 32 7.37 10.68 -0.40
C GLN A 32 7.33 10.74 -1.93
N ALA A 33 6.14 10.87 -2.53
CA ALA A 33 6.00 11.00 -3.98
C ALA A 33 6.73 12.23 -4.50
N THR A 34 6.58 13.38 -3.84
CA THR A 34 7.23 14.64 -4.20
C THR A 34 8.75 14.56 -4.06
N ASN A 35 9.23 13.96 -2.97
CA ASN A 35 10.65 13.79 -2.72
C ASN A 35 11.31 12.84 -3.75
N LEU A 36 10.61 11.77 -4.13
CA LEU A 36 11.08 10.87 -5.19
C LEU A 36 11.13 11.55 -6.54
N ALA A 37 10.07 12.26 -6.95
CA ALA A 37 10.00 12.92 -8.24
C ALA A 37 11.09 13.98 -8.42
N LYS A 38 11.50 14.68 -7.37
CA LYS A 38 12.63 15.62 -7.41
C LYS A 38 13.97 14.94 -7.70
N ARG A 39 14.11 13.65 -7.39
CA ARG A 39 15.34 12.87 -7.53
C ARG A 39 15.39 12.02 -8.79
N ILE A 40 14.27 11.88 -9.48
CA ILE A 40 14.12 11.02 -10.65
C ILE A 40 13.89 11.90 -11.88
N PRO A 41 14.78 11.85 -12.90
CA PRO A 41 14.57 12.58 -14.14
C PRO A 41 13.28 12.16 -14.85
N GLN A 42 12.60 13.12 -15.49
CA GLN A 42 11.35 12.89 -16.22
C GLN A 42 10.26 12.20 -15.35
N ALA A 43 10.18 12.58 -14.07
CA ALA A 43 9.17 12.10 -13.16
C ALA A 43 8.10 13.14 -12.87
N ALA A 44 6.85 12.70 -12.74
CA ALA A 44 5.73 13.51 -12.29
C ALA A 44 4.99 12.84 -11.14
N VAL A 45 4.31 13.65 -10.33
CA VAL A 45 3.50 13.17 -9.18
C VAL A 45 2.02 13.27 -9.52
N VAL A 46 1.27 12.20 -9.21
CA VAL A 46 -0.20 12.20 -9.31
C VAL A 46 -0.81 11.69 -8.00
N HIS A 47 -1.70 12.48 -7.42
CA HIS A 47 -2.39 12.14 -6.17
C HIS A 47 -3.86 12.63 -6.19
N GLY A 48 -4.63 12.36 -5.14
CA GLY A 48 -6.05 12.72 -5.07
C GLY A 48 -6.33 14.22 -5.22
N GLY A 49 -5.42 15.08 -4.76
CA GLY A 49 -5.51 16.54 -4.91
C GLY A 49 -4.99 17.10 -6.23
N THR A 50 -4.45 16.27 -7.14
CA THR A 50 -4.01 16.72 -8.47
C THR A 50 -5.21 17.16 -9.29
N GLN A 51 -5.23 18.41 -9.76
CA GLN A 51 -6.31 18.96 -10.56
C GLN A 51 -6.54 18.14 -11.84
N LYS A 52 -7.80 18.04 -12.27
CA LYS A 52 -8.18 17.21 -13.42
C LYS A 52 -7.42 17.55 -14.70
N GLN A 53 -7.21 18.83 -14.99
CA GLN A 53 -6.47 19.27 -16.17
C GLN A 53 -4.99 18.88 -16.08
N GLU A 54 -4.36 19.08 -14.93
CA GLU A 54 -2.97 18.72 -14.69
C GLU A 54 -2.76 17.20 -14.75
N ARG A 55 -3.65 16.43 -14.18
CA ARG A 55 -3.62 14.98 -14.30
C ARG A 55 -3.72 14.52 -15.74
N LYS A 56 -4.60 15.13 -16.53
CA LYS A 56 -4.74 14.84 -17.96
C LYS A 56 -3.44 15.14 -18.71
N ARG A 57 -2.83 16.30 -18.47
CA ARG A 57 -1.54 16.72 -19.03
C ARG A 57 -0.45 15.70 -18.71
N ILE A 58 -0.27 15.33 -17.43
CA ILE A 58 0.75 14.36 -17.00
C ILE A 58 0.55 13.01 -17.69
N ILE A 59 -0.69 12.53 -17.81
CA ILE A 59 -0.98 11.26 -18.48
C ILE A 59 -0.67 11.33 -19.98
N GLU A 60 -0.98 12.44 -20.65
CA GLU A 60 -0.65 12.66 -22.07
C GLU A 60 0.86 12.72 -22.28
N GLU A 61 1.60 13.47 -21.45
CA GLU A 61 3.05 13.53 -21.51
C GLU A 61 3.72 12.17 -21.22
N PHE A 62 3.14 11.38 -20.34
CA PHE A 62 3.58 10.01 -20.07
C PHE A 62 3.34 9.09 -21.28
N ARG A 63 2.19 9.20 -21.94
CA ARG A 63 1.90 8.47 -23.20
C ARG A 63 2.85 8.86 -24.33
N ASN A 64 3.20 10.14 -24.40
CA ASN A 64 4.12 10.67 -25.39
C ASN A 64 5.60 10.50 -25.02
N GLN A 65 5.92 9.76 -23.94
CA GLN A 65 7.28 9.47 -23.46
C GLN A 65 8.08 10.74 -23.05
N GLN A 66 7.41 11.87 -22.81
CA GLN A 66 8.00 13.09 -22.25
C GLN A 66 8.20 12.96 -20.74
N ILE A 67 7.29 12.27 -20.07
CA ILE A 67 7.43 11.78 -18.70
C ILE A 67 7.67 10.26 -18.78
N ARG A 68 8.72 9.80 -18.13
CA ARG A 68 9.06 8.36 -18.06
C ARG A 68 8.51 7.70 -16.80
N VAL A 69 8.40 8.44 -15.71
CA VAL A 69 8.03 7.92 -14.38
C VAL A 69 6.85 8.69 -13.82
N ILE A 70 5.78 8.01 -13.48
CA ILE A 70 4.71 8.57 -12.66
C ILE A 70 4.83 8.00 -11.23
N VAL A 71 5.00 8.90 -10.24
CA VAL A 71 4.91 8.54 -8.82
C VAL A 71 3.51 8.88 -8.33
N GLN A 72 2.75 7.86 -7.94
CA GLN A 72 1.34 8.00 -7.60
C GLN A 72 1.04 7.71 -6.12
N VAL A 73 0.02 8.39 -5.60
CA VAL A 73 -0.56 8.15 -4.27
C VAL A 73 -2.06 7.89 -4.42
N ASN A 74 -2.46 6.62 -4.34
CA ASN A 74 -3.86 6.15 -4.30
C ASN A 74 -4.77 6.51 -5.49
N VAL A 75 -4.27 6.85 -6.67
CA VAL A 75 -5.13 7.39 -7.74
C VAL A 75 -5.11 6.65 -9.07
N LEU A 76 -4.05 5.97 -9.44
CA LEU A 76 -3.92 5.31 -10.74
C LEU A 76 -4.09 3.77 -10.67
N THR A 77 -4.78 3.29 -9.66
CA THR A 77 -5.16 1.87 -9.53
C THR A 77 -6.48 1.57 -10.22
N VAL A 78 -7.33 2.59 -10.46
CA VAL A 78 -8.62 2.45 -11.15
C VAL A 78 -8.69 3.43 -12.33
N GLY A 79 -9.14 2.99 -13.49
CA GLY A 79 -9.38 3.83 -14.67
C GLY A 79 -8.13 4.30 -15.44
N PHE A 80 -6.92 3.99 -14.99
CA PHE A 80 -5.70 4.28 -15.75
C PHE A 80 -5.46 3.17 -16.79
N ASP A 81 -5.78 3.47 -18.05
CA ASP A 81 -5.60 2.56 -19.16
C ASP A 81 -4.38 2.97 -20.00
N TYR A 82 -3.30 2.21 -19.85
CA TYR A 82 -2.07 2.40 -20.58
C TYR A 82 -1.37 1.03 -20.78
N PRO A 83 -1.68 0.32 -21.89
CA PRO A 83 -1.17 -1.03 -22.15
C PRO A 83 0.36 -1.11 -22.26
N GLU A 84 1.02 -0.03 -22.72
CA GLU A 84 2.49 0.05 -22.89
C GLU A 84 3.25 0.14 -21.54
N LEU A 85 2.54 0.21 -20.41
CA LEU A 85 3.15 0.24 -19.08
C LEU A 85 4.04 -1.00 -18.87
N ASP A 86 5.34 -0.81 -18.77
CA ASP A 86 6.33 -1.89 -18.80
C ASP A 86 7.11 -2.08 -17.50
N CYS A 87 6.88 -1.19 -16.50
CA CYS A 87 7.44 -1.35 -15.17
C CYS A 87 6.51 -0.81 -14.07
N LEU A 88 6.33 -1.61 -13.04
CA LEU A 88 5.60 -1.29 -11.81
C LEU A 88 6.52 -1.39 -10.62
N ILE A 89 6.55 -0.35 -9.78
CA ILE A 89 7.35 -0.34 -8.55
C ILE A 89 6.45 0.00 -7.38
N THR A 90 6.42 -0.83 -6.35
CA THR A 90 5.69 -0.52 -5.12
C THR A 90 6.62 -0.33 -3.93
N GLY A 91 6.52 0.85 -3.31
CA GLY A 91 7.00 1.19 -1.99
C GLY A 91 5.85 1.45 -1.01
N ARG A 92 4.63 1.08 -1.40
CA ARG A 92 3.42 1.23 -0.59
C ARG A 92 3.01 -0.10 0.02
N PRO A 93 3.18 -0.29 1.35
CA PRO A 93 2.63 -1.45 2.03
C PRO A 93 1.11 -1.52 1.86
N THR A 94 0.57 -2.70 1.62
CA THR A 94 -0.87 -2.89 1.51
C THR A 94 -1.31 -4.19 2.18
N ALA A 95 -2.46 -4.12 2.84
CA ALA A 95 -3.19 -5.29 3.33
C ALA A 95 -4.33 -5.69 2.37
N SER A 96 -4.54 -4.93 1.29
CA SER A 96 -5.61 -5.16 0.33
C SER A 96 -5.09 -5.95 -0.87
N ILE A 97 -5.49 -7.21 -0.95
CA ILE A 97 -5.23 -8.04 -2.13
C ILE A 97 -5.87 -7.44 -3.40
N SER A 98 -7.05 -6.84 -3.26
CA SER A 98 -7.75 -6.15 -4.33
C SER A 98 -6.92 -5.00 -4.91
N TRP A 99 -6.27 -4.21 -4.03
CA TRP A 99 -5.37 -3.15 -4.47
C TRP A 99 -4.14 -3.72 -5.18
N TRP A 100 -3.51 -4.75 -4.62
CA TRP A 100 -2.36 -5.42 -5.22
C TRP A 100 -2.67 -5.97 -6.61
N TYR A 101 -3.77 -6.71 -6.71
CA TYR A 101 -4.23 -7.27 -7.97
C TYR A 101 -4.51 -6.19 -9.02
N GLN A 102 -5.21 -5.11 -8.66
CA GLN A 102 -5.46 -3.99 -9.55
C GLN A 102 -4.19 -3.27 -9.99
N PHE A 103 -3.22 -3.11 -9.07
CA PHE A 103 -1.94 -2.47 -9.37
C PHE A 103 -1.12 -3.31 -10.36
N VAL A 104 -0.90 -4.59 -10.09
CA VAL A 104 -0.16 -5.49 -10.98
C VAL A 104 -0.90 -5.68 -12.30
N GLY A 105 -2.21 -5.78 -12.29
CA GLY A 105 -3.07 -5.88 -13.46
C GLY A 105 -2.92 -4.72 -14.47
N ARG A 106 -2.39 -3.57 -14.05
CA ARG A 106 -2.03 -2.50 -15.01
C ARG A 106 -0.89 -2.90 -15.93
N GLY A 107 0.06 -3.68 -15.41
CA GLY A 107 1.21 -4.14 -16.19
C GLY A 107 0.97 -5.40 -16.99
N THR A 108 -0.11 -6.15 -16.75
CA THR A 108 -0.39 -7.40 -17.49
C THR A 108 -1.09 -7.19 -18.83
N ARG A 109 -1.50 -5.96 -19.16
CA ARG A 109 -2.15 -5.67 -20.44
C ARG A 109 -1.22 -5.90 -21.61
N ILE A 110 -1.74 -6.53 -22.65
CA ILE A 110 -0.99 -6.86 -23.85
C ILE A 110 -0.85 -5.62 -24.75
N HIS A 111 0.33 -5.42 -25.29
CA HIS A 111 0.65 -4.42 -26.31
C HIS A 111 1.77 -4.93 -27.21
N ASP A 112 1.72 -4.67 -28.51
CA ASP A 112 2.63 -5.23 -29.49
C ASP A 112 4.11 -4.87 -29.23
N ASP A 113 4.35 -3.64 -28.77
CA ASP A 113 5.70 -3.16 -28.47
C ASP A 113 6.20 -3.53 -27.05
N LYS A 114 5.38 -4.22 -26.26
CA LYS A 114 5.71 -4.62 -24.89
C LYS A 114 5.94 -6.11 -24.77
N LYS A 115 7.19 -6.52 -24.53
CA LYS A 115 7.53 -7.93 -24.30
C LYS A 115 7.09 -8.47 -22.95
N ASN A 116 7.18 -7.65 -21.90
CA ASN A 116 6.78 -7.98 -20.52
C ASN A 116 6.64 -6.72 -19.67
N CYS A 117 6.12 -6.87 -18.46
CA CYS A 117 6.14 -5.84 -17.44
C CYS A 117 6.96 -6.31 -16.24
N LEU A 118 7.93 -5.50 -15.82
CA LEU A 118 8.70 -5.75 -14.62
C LEU A 118 7.91 -5.27 -13.39
N VAL A 119 7.70 -6.14 -12.42
CA VAL A 119 7.12 -5.78 -11.12
C VAL A 119 8.21 -5.81 -10.05
N VAL A 120 8.45 -4.69 -9.41
CA VAL A 120 9.40 -4.53 -8.31
C VAL A 120 8.64 -4.24 -7.03
N ASP A 121 8.75 -5.11 -6.07
CA ASP A 121 8.09 -5.00 -4.78
C ASP A 121 9.12 -4.80 -3.67
N PHE A 122 9.08 -3.63 -3.02
CA PHE A 122 9.97 -3.30 -1.90
C PHE A 122 9.31 -3.48 -0.53
N VAL A 123 8.07 -3.96 -0.49
CA VAL A 123 7.24 -3.96 0.73
C VAL A 123 6.60 -5.30 1.04
N GLY A 124 7.02 -6.36 0.33
CA GLY A 124 6.60 -7.73 0.63
C GLY A 124 5.15 -8.06 0.25
N SER A 125 4.56 -7.35 -0.73
CA SER A 125 3.19 -7.67 -1.17
C SER A 125 3.14 -9.01 -1.89
N LYS A 126 4.18 -9.35 -2.68
CA LYS A 126 4.29 -10.64 -3.36
C LYS A 126 4.41 -11.79 -2.36
N GLU A 127 5.24 -11.64 -1.32
CA GLU A 127 5.39 -12.65 -0.26
C GLU A 127 4.10 -12.85 0.52
N ARG A 128 3.30 -11.79 0.64
CA ARG A 128 2.01 -11.83 1.35
C ARG A 128 0.90 -12.47 0.53
N PHE A 129 0.75 -12.05 -0.71
CA PHE A 129 -0.40 -12.41 -1.55
C PHE A 129 -0.08 -13.46 -2.62
N GLY A 130 1.19 -13.83 -2.76
CA GLY A 130 1.65 -14.71 -3.83
C GLY A 130 1.78 -14.00 -5.17
N LYS A 131 2.08 -14.77 -6.19
CA LYS A 131 2.14 -14.29 -7.57
C LYS A 131 0.71 -14.10 -8.11
N VAL A 132 0.51 -13.03 -8.88
CA VAL A 132 -0.82 -12.71 -9.43
C VAL A 132 -1.28 -13.76 -10.44
N GLU A 133 -0.35 -14.36 -11.17
CA GLU A 133 -0.62 -15.46 -12.13
C GLU A 133 -1.03 -16.79 -11.48
N GLU A 134 -0.82 -16.92 -10.18
CA GLU A 134 -1.17 -18.13 -9.41
C GLU A 134 -2.47 -17.96 -8.62
N LEU A 135 -3.14 -16.82 -8.77
CA LEU A 135 -4.43 -16.58 -8.14
C LEU A 135 -5.54 -17.34 -8.86
N TYR A 136 -6.37 -18.00 -8.09
CA TYR A 136 -7.56 -18.67 -8.61
C TYR A 136 -8.73 -18.59 -7.64
N TYR A 137 -9.94 -18.68 -8.17
CA TYR A 137 -11.17 -18.74 -7.38
C TYR A 137 -11.60 -20.20 -7.21
N LYS A 138 -12.01 -20.53 -6.01
CA LYS A 138 -12.62 -21.82 -5.68
C LYS A 138 -13.90 -21.56 -4.90
N GLN A 139 -14.95 -22.30 -5.23
CA GLN A 139 -16.20 -22.27 -4.48
C GLN A 139 -16.05 -23.12 -3.22
N ASP A 140 -16.43 -22.56 -2.06
CA ASP A 140 -16.55 -23.34 -0.85
C ASP A 140 -17.83 -24.19 -0.85
N GLY A 141 -18.00 -25.06 0.13
CA GLY A 141 -19.19 -25.92 0.24
C GLY A 141 -20.49 -25.16 0.54
N SER A 142 -20.45 -23.84 0.77
CA SER A 142 -21.59 -22.93 1.03
C SER A 142 -21.92 -22.00 -0.14
N GLU A 143 -21.43 -22.33 -1.35
CA GLU A 143 -21.63 -21.55 -2.58
C GLU A 143 -20.89 -20.20 -2.63
N ASN A 144 -20.08 -19.85 -1.62
CA ASN A 144 -19.26 -18.64 -1.67
C ASN A 144 -17.98 -18.88 -2.49
N TRP A 145 -17.60 -17.85 -3.25
CA TRP A 145 -16.34 -17.87 -3.98
C TRP A 145 -15.22 -17.27 -3.12
N GLU A 146 -14.17 -18.01 -2.97
CA GLU A 146 -12.97 -17.59 -2.24
C GLU A 146 -11.77 -17.52 -3.18
N LEU A 147 -10.85 -16.60 -2.88
CA LEU A 147 -9.63 -16.40 -3.64
C LEU A 147 -8.49 -17.15 -2.95
N TYR A 148 -7.79 -17.94 -3.73
CA TYR A 148 -6.61 -18.69 -3.34
C TYR A 148 -5.39 -18.21 -4.12
N GLY A 149 -4.22 -18.33 -3.52
CA GLY A 149 -2.93 -18.07 -4.15
C GLY A 149 -2.04 -19.30 -4.21
N GLU A 150 -0.76 -19.04 -4.33
CA GLU A 150 0.31 -20.04 -4.35
C GLU A 150 0.13 -21.04 -3.18
N ASP A 151 0.39 -22.31 -3.41
CA ASP A 151 0.28 -23.39 -2.42
C ASP A 151 -1.11 -23.57 -1.78
N THR A 152 -2.17 -23.26 -2.50
CA THR A 152 -3.55 -23.33 -2.00
C THR A 152 -3.85 -22.43 -0.80
N LYS A 153 -3.04 -21.41 -0.59
CA LYS A 153 -3.24 -20.42 0.47
C LYS A 153 -4.50 -19.61 0.21
N GLN A 154 -5.49 -19.71 1.08
CA GLN A 154 -6.71 -18.91 1.04
C GLN A 154 -6.37 -17.44 1.35
N LEU A 155 -6.79 -16.52 0.48
CA LEU A 155 -6.47 -15.09 0.56
C LEU A 155 -7.69 -14.22 0.90
N THR A 156 -8.90 -14.76 0.79
CA THR A 156 -10.16 -14.11 1.18
C THR A 156 -10.83 -14.87 2.32
N GLY A 157 -11.68 -14.19 3.05
CA GLY A 157 -12.31 -14.77 4.25
C GLY A 157 -11.38 -14.85 5.46
N ILE A 158 -10.08 -14.67 5.30
CA ILE A 158 -9.11 -14.67 6.39
C ILE A 158 -9.11 -13.29 7.06
N PRO A 159 -9.33 -13.21 8.37
CA PRO A 159 -9.17 -11.96 9.11
C PRO A 159 -7.77 -11.37 8.89
N MET A 160 -7.67 -10.05 8.76
CA MET A 160 -6.40 -9.38 8.45
C MET A 160 -5.25 -9.71 9.43
N HIS A 161 -5.58 -10.06 10.68
CA HIS A 161 -4.59 -10.48 11.67
C HIS A 161 -3.97 -11.86 11.40
N GLU A 162 -4.65 -12.74 10.66
CA GLU A 162 -4.13 -14.05 10.28
C GLU A 162 -3.23 -14.00 9.04
N ILE A 163 -3.30 -12.91 8.26
CA ILE A 163 -2.46 -12.71 7.07
C ILE A 163 -1.01 -12.33 7.44
N GLY A 164 -0.67 -12.27 8.73
CA GLY A 164 0.69 -12.03 9.20
C GLY A 164 1.24 -10.66 8.82
N ILE A 165 0.42 -9.61 8.97
CA ILE A 165 0.88 -8.24 8.82
C ILE A 165 1.73 -7.87 10.03
N HIS A 166 2.98 -8.26 10.02
CA HIS A 166 3.98 -7.54 10.79
C HIS A 166 4.18 -6.19 10.11
N LEU A 167 3.43 -5.19 10.55
CA LEU A 167 3.72 -3.81 10.23
C LEU A 167 4.98 -3.43 11.03
N GLU A 168 6.13 -3.83 10.51
CA GLU A 168 7.43 -3.29 10.89
C GLU A 168 7.52 -1.85 10.39
N GLY A 169 6.96 -0.98 11.12
CA GLY A 169 6.88 0.45 10.91
C GLY A 169 5.72 0.93 11.74
N GLY A 170 6.01 1.48 12.90
CA GLY A 170 5.04 1.76 13.96
C GLY A 170 3.70 2.26 13.42
N ILE A 171 2.65 1.50 13.66
CA ILE A 171 1.30 1.99 13.48
C ILE A 171 1.16 3.16 14.45
N ASN A 172 1.15 4.37 13.93
CA ASN A 172 0.91 5.56 14.72
C ASN A 172 -0.58 5.65 15.01
N LEU A 173 -0.98 5.17 16.19
CA LEU A 173 -2.27 5.54 16.75
C LEU A 173 -2.17 6.98 17.23
N SER A 174 -3.17 7.81 16.93
CA SER A 174 -3.22 9.17 17.45
C SER A 174 -3.85 9.20 18.84
N GLU A 175 -3.30 10.01 19.73
CA GLU A 175 -3.81 10.20 21.08
C GLU A 175 -4.32 11.63 21.28
N LYS A 176 -5.40 11.77 22.02
CA LYS A 176 -5.85 13.05 22.58
C LYS A 176 -5.53 13.04 24.07
N LYS A 177 -4.83 14.08 24.53
CA LYS A 177 -4.46 14.25 25.93
C LYS A 177 -5.40 15.22 26.64
N ASN A 178 -5.62 14.98 27.93
CA ASN A 178 -6.28 15.92 28.83
C ASN A 178 -5.34 17.06 29.24
N ALA A 179 -5.81 17.99 30.07
CA ALA A 179 -5.05 19.12 30.57
C ALA A 179 -3.80 18.71 31.39
N ASP A 180 -3.83 17.54 32.00
CA ASP A 180 -2.75 16.99 32.84
C ASP A 180 -1.73 16.19 32.03
N GLY A 181 -1.94 16.06 30.70
CA GLY A 181 -1.06 15.33 29.80
C GLY A 181 -1.30 13.81 29.73
N ASP A 182 -2.35 13.32 30.39
CA ASP A 182 -2.74 11.92 30.33
C ASP A 182 -3.56 11.63 29.06
N ILE A 183 -3.47 10.38 28.58
CA ILE A 183 -4.22 9.96 27.40
C ILE A 183 -5.71 9.91 27.71
N GLU A 184 -6.48 10.83 27.13
CA GLU A 184 -7.95 10.85 27.23
C GLU A 184 -8.58 9.86 26.25
N LYS A 185 -8.12 9.86 25.00
CA LYS A 185 -8.64 9.00 23.93
C LYS A 185 -7.55 8.60 22.96
N VAL A 186 -7.63 7.35 22.50
CA VAL A 186 -6.80 6.83 21.42
C VAL A 186 -7.68 6.63 20.18
N TYR A 187 -7.19 7.07 19.02
CA TYR A 187 -7.89 6.98 17.75
C TYR A 187 -7.16 6.08 16.78
N MET A 188 -7.93 5.36 15.99
CA MET A 188 -7.42 4.61 14.84
C MET A 188 -6.96 5.57 13.75
N THR A 189 -5.75 5.39 13.23
CA THR A 189 -5.21 6.19 12.12
C THR A 189 -5.18 5.43 10.79
N PHE A 190 -5.62 4.16 10.80
CA PHE A 190 -5.55 3.26 9.65
C PHE A 190 -6.71 2.28 9.61
N GLY A 191 -6.87 1.61 8.47
CA GLY A 191 -7.81 0.53 8.26
C GLY A 191 -9.28 0.97 8.28
N LYS A 192 -10.16 -0.02 8.44
CA LYS A 192 -11.63 0.12 8.42
C LYS A 192 -12.16 1.09 9.50
N TYR A 193 -11.42 1.25 10.57
CA TYR A 193 -11.83 2.07 11.71
C TYR A 193 -11.06 3.39 11.80
N SER A 194 -10.37 3.80 10.74
CA SER A 194 -9.64 5.08 10.72
C SER A 194 -10.53 6.26 11.12
N GLY A 195 -10.01 7.13 11.99
CA GLY A 195 -10.73 8.27 12.56
C GLY A 195 -11.67 7.94 13.72
N LYS A 196 -11.89 6.66 14.06
CA LYS A 196 -12.76 6.26 15.18
C LYS A 196 -11.95 6.09 16.47
N PRO A 197 -12.54 6.41 17.64
CA PRO A 197 -11.92 6.08 18.93
C PRO A 197 -11.72 4.57 19.06
N VAL A 198 -10.59 4.13 19.59
CA VAL A 198 -10.31 2.71 19.84
C VAL A 198 -11.35 2.07 20.76
N ALA A 199 -11.90 2.84 21.70
CA ALA A 199 -12.98 2.38 22.58
C ALA A 199 -14.25 1.92 21.82
N SER A 200 -14.50 2.49 20.62
CA SER A 200 -15.65 2.14 19.77
C SER A 200 -15.38 0.98 18.81
N VAL A 201 -14.15 0.49 18.78
CA VAL A 201 -13.73 -0.63 17.91
C VAL A 201 -14.07 -1.95 18.62
N PRO A 202 -14.53 -2.98 17.85
CA PRO A 202 -14.88 -4.28 18.45
C PRO A 202 -13.76 -4.89 19.29
N PRO A 203 -14.10 -5.63 20.37
CA PRO A 203 -13.10 -6.23 21.27
C PRO A 203 -12.04 -7.09 20.58
N TYR A 204 -12.47 -7.91 19.63
CA TYR A 204 -11.54 -8.75 18.85
C TYR A 204 -10.50 -7.93 18.09
N TYR A 205 -10.87 -6.74 17.58
CA TYR A 205 -9.93 -5.89 16.86
C TYR A 205 -8.98 -5.15 17.80
N ARG A 206 -9.44 -4.79 19.02
CA ARG A 206 -8.56 -4.26 20.08
C ARG A 206 -7.51 -5.27 20.50
N LYS A 207 -7.91 -6.53 20.67
CA LYS A 207 -6.98 -7.62 20.95
C LYS A 207 -5.95 -7.76 19.81
N TRP A 208 -6.41 -7.72 18.57
CA TRP A 208 -5.51 -7.74 17.42
C TRP A 208 -4.48 -6.60 17.44
N LEU A 209 -4.88 -5.36 17.81
CA LEU A 209 -3.95 -4.23 17.96
C LEU A 209 -2.85 -4.57 18.96
N ILE A 210 -3.21 -5.15 20.11
CA ILE A 210 -2.24 -5.52 21.16
C ILE A 210 -1.25 -6.56 20.64
N ASP A 211 -1.73 -7.57 19.93
CA ASP A 211 -0.96 -8.72 19.49
C ASP A 211 -0.08 -8.44 18.26
N ASN A 212 -0.44 -7.42 17.44
CA ASN A 212 0.18 -7.20 16.13
C ASN A 212 0.89 -5.85 15.97
N ILE A 213 0.82 -4.95 16.97
CA ILE A 213 1.58 -3.70 16.96
C ILE A 213 2.90 -3.93 17.70
N THR A 214 3.99 -3.42 17.15
CA THR A 214 5.27 -3.36 17.87
C THR A 214 5.21 -2.27 18.93
N TRP A 215 5.29 -2.69 20.19
CA TRP A 215 5.25 -1.80 21.34
C TRP A 215 6.65 -1.45 21.83
N GLY A 216 6.92 -0.15 21.99
CA GLY A 216 8.16 0.36 22.51
C GLY A 216 7.95 1.45 23.56
N PRO A 217 9.01 2.01 24.14
CA PRO A 217 8.90 3.05 25.19
C PRO A 217 8.06 4.25 24.78
N TRP A 218 7.99 4.53 23.48
CA TRP A 218 7.30 5.69 22.90
C TRP A 218 5.77 5.51 22.78
N ASN A 219 5.26 4.27 22.74
CA ASN A 219 3.82 3.98 22.58
C ASN A 219 3.25 3.03 23.66
N ILE A 220 4.03 2.68 24.67
CA ILE A 220 3.60 1.76 25.74
C ILE A 220 2.37 2.29 26.52
N LYS A 221 2.25 3.61 26.68
CA LYS A 221 1.08 4.22 27.33
C LYS A 221 -0.20 3.99 26.52
N ILE A 222 -0.10 4.02 25.18
CA ILE A 222 -1.20 3.72 24.28
C ILE A 222 -1.61 2.26 24.41
N LYS A 223 -0.63 1.33 24.47
CA LYS A 223 -0.88 -0.09 24.71
C LYS A 223 -1.68 -0.30 25.98
N ASN A 224 -1.21 0.25 27.10
CA ASN A 224 -1.87 0.12 28.40
C ASN A 224 -3.32 0.63 28.37
N GLU A 225 -3.58 1.72 27.64
CA GLU A 225 -4.95 2.23 27.49
C GLU A 225 -5.82 1.29 26.63
N ILE A 226 -5.29 0.67 25.61
CA ILE A 226 -6.00 -0.31 24.79
C ILE A 226 -6.30 -1.58 25.61
N GLU A 227 -5.35 -2.06 26.42
CA GLU A 227 -5.52 -3.18 27.33
C GLU A 227 -6.62 -2.89 28.36
N ARG A 228 -6.59 -1.71 28.97
CA ARG A 228 -7.64 -1.26 29.90
C ARG A 228 -9.03 -1.26 29.25
N LEU A 229 -9.13 -0.80 28.00
CA LEU A 229 -10.38 -0.78 27.23
C LEU A 229 -10.81 -2.17 26.75
N ALA A 230 -9.90 -3.12 26.65
CA ALA A 230 -10.17 -4.49 26.25
C ALA A 230 -10.60 -5.37 27.43
N GLY A 231 -10.38 -4.90 28.68
CA GLY A 231 -10.74 -5.64 29.89
C GLY A 231 -9.72 -6.72 30.29
N PHE A 232 -8.43 -6.52 29.89
CA PHE A 232 -7.29 -7.34 30.31
C PHE A 232 -6.58 -6.71 31.50
#